data_3993fbf05c775706f83feaf1fcff45ae
#
_entry.id   3993fbf05c775706f83feaf1fcff45ae
#
_cell.length_a   1.000
_cell.length_b   1.000
_cell.length_c   1.000
_cell.angle_alpha   90.00
_cell.angle_beta   90.00
_cell.angle_gamma   90.00
#
_symmetry.space_group_name_H-M   'P 1'
#
loop_
_entity.id
_entity.type
_entity.pdbx_description
1 polymer ?
#
loop_
_entity_poly.entity_id
_entity_poly.type
_entity_poly.pdbx_seq_one_letter_code
_entity_poly.pdbx_strand_id
1 'polypeptide(L)'
;RVLCASVKVDSQTVGQIGQGLAIYVGFHMTDIDEDLHWMSKKLLGLRIFEDDTNKMNYSVSDKKFDLLIISQFTLFGSLKKGFRPSFNQAASTEVAYRKYYEFIKIINSQFIGHIAEGEFGKDMQISSIDDGPVSIWLDSRNKSY
;
A
#
# COMPACT_ATOMS: atom_id res chain seq x y z
N ARG A 1 -1.44 9.73 1.86
CA ARG A 1 -0.73 10.76 1.12
C ARG A 1 0.44 11.26 1.95
N VAL A 2 1.64 11.32 1.37
CA VAL A 2 2.86 11.73 2.07
C VAL A 2 3.63 12.79 1.28
N LEU A 3 4.40 13.63 1.98
CA LEU A 3 5.40 14.52 1.38
C LEU A 3 6.71 13.77 1.08
N CYS A 4 7.05 12.79 1.92
CA CYS A 4 8.14 11.84 1.71
C CYS A 4 7.93 10.63 2.61
N ALA A 5 8.52 9.49 2.22
CA ALA A 5 8.59 8.31 3.07
C ALA A 5 9.83 7.48 2.76
N SER A 6 10.28 6.70 3.74
CA SER A 6 11.39 5.78 3.59
C SER A 6 11.21 4.53 4.45
N VAL A 7 11.83 3.44 4.04
CA VAL A 7 11.85 2.19 4.78
C VAL A 7 13.28 1.70 4.96
N LYS A 8 13.59 1.25 6.19
CA LYS A 8 14.88 0.69 6.57
C LYS A 8 14.73 -0.76 7.01
N VAL A 9 15.70 -1.58 6.63
CA VAL A 9 15.92 -2.94 7.14
C VAL A 9 17.36 -2.99 7.63
N ASP A 10 17.60 -3.52 8.82
CA ASP A 10 18.93 -3.59 9.45
C ASP A 10 19.68 -2.25 9.41
N SER A 11 18.98 -1.14 9.69
CA SER A 11 19.47 0.24 9.66
C SER A 11 19.85 0.78 8.28
N GLN A 12 19.68 0.00 7.21
CA GLN A 12 19.93 0.45 5.83
C GLN A 12 18.63 0.85 5.14
N THR A 13 18.62 1.98 4.46
CA THR A 13 17.48 2.42 3.65
C THR A 13 17.38 1.53 2.42
N VAL A 14 16.28 0.77 2.31
CA VAL A 14 16.00 -0.14 1.19
C VAL A 14 15.01 0.46 0.19
N GLY A 15 14.19 1.43 0.61
CA GLY A 15 13.27 2.17 -0.25
C GLY A 15 13.03 3.57 0.26
N GLN A 16 12.88 4.52 -0.67
CA GLN A 16 12.62 5.92 -0.36
C GLN A 16 11.85 6.58 -1.49
N ILE A 17 10.92 7.47 -1.13
CA ILE A 17 10.12 8.28 -2.06
C ILE A 17 10.07 9.74 -1.63
N GLY A 18 9.80 10.61 -2.60
CA GLY A 18 9.34 11.97 -2.37
C GLY A 18 7.82 12.02 -2.17
N GLN A 19 7.18 13.06 -2.68
CA GLN A 19 5.73 13.23 -2.59
C GLN A 19 4.99 12.09 -3.29
N GLY A 20 4.00 11.51 -2.62
CA GLY A 20 3.28 10.38 -3.17
C GLY A 20 2.41 9.63 -2.17
N LEU A 21 2.39 8.31 -2.31
CA LEU A 21 1.62 7.40 -1.45
C LEU A 21 2.55 6.42 -0.71
N ALA A 22 2.43 6.38 0.61
CA ALA A 22 2.92 5.24 1.40
C ALA A 22 1.78 4.23 1.53
N ILE A 23 2.01 3.02 1.03
CA ILE A 23 0.99 1.98 0.85
C ILE A 23 1.35 0.78 1.70
N TYR A 24 0.49 0.44 2.65
CA TYR A 24 0.58 -0.80 3.43
C TYR A 24 -0.40 -1.80 2.83
N VAL A 25 0.09 -2.92 2.31
CA VAL A 25 -0.73 -3.91 1.64
C VAL A 25 -0.67 -5.28 2.32
N GLY A 26 -1.84 -5.83 2.63
CA GLY A 26 -2.02 -7.19 3.14
C GLY A 26 -2.83 -8.02 2.16
N PHE A 27 -2.65 -9.35 2.20
CA PHE A 27 -3.36 -10.28 1.34
C PHE A 27 -4.20 -11.24 2.20
N HIS A 28 -5.47 -11.38 1.85
CA HIS A 28 -6.37 -12.33 2.48
C HIS A 28 -6.15 -13.73 1.91
N MET A 29 -6.47 -14.76 2.71
CA MET A 29 -6.29 -16.15 2.29
C MET A 29 -7.12 -16.53 1.04
N THR A 30 -8.21 -15.80 0.75
CA THR A 30 -9.09 -16.04 -0.39
C THR A 30 -8.96 -15.02 -1.51
N ASP A 31 -8.00 -14.09 -1.46
CA ASP A 31 -7.79 -13.13 -2.55
C ASP A 31 -7.44 -13.87 -3.84
N ILE A 32 -8.00 -13.41 -4.94
CA ILE A 32 -7.75 -13.90 -6.30
C ILE A 32 -7.08 -12.81 -7.14
N ASP A 33 -6.64 -13.13 -8.34
CA ASP A 33 -5.88 -12.20 -9.20
C ASP A 33 -6.70 -10.96 -9.57
N GLU A 34 -8.02 -11.12 -9.73
CA GLU A 34 -8.95 -10.01 -9.98
C GLU A 34 -8.96 -8.99 -8.81
N ASP A 35 -8.73 -9.43 -7.58
CA ASP A 35 -8.62 -8.52 -6.44
C ASP A 35 -7.36 -7.66 -6.51
N LEU A 36 -6.24 -8.25 -6.96
CA LEU A 36 -4.98 -7.51 -7.17
C LEU A 36 -5.15 -6.45 -8.27
N HIS A 37 -5.78 -6.82 -9.39
CA HIS A 37 -6.06 -5.90 -10.49
C HIS A 37 -7.04 -4.78 -10.07
N TRP A 38 -8.10 -5.12 -9.35
CA TRP A 38 -9.04 -4.14 -8.83
C TRP A 38 -8.36 -3.15 -7.88
N MET A 39 -7.55 -3.67 -6.96
CA MET A 39 -6.84 -2.86 -5.96
C MET A 39 -5.83 -1.92 -6.63
N SER A 40 -5.04 -2.44 -7.59
CA SER A 40 -4.07 -1.61 -8.32
C SER A 40 -4.76 -0.46 -9.07
N LYS A 41 -5.86 -0.74 -9.77
CA LYS A 41 -6.65 0.27 -10.48
C LYS A 41 -7.22 1.33 -9.53
N LYS A 42 -7.80 0.91 -8.38
CA LYS A 42 -8.34 1.82 -7.38
C LYS A 42 -7.25 2.71 -6.80
N LEU A 43 -6.12 2.13 -6.45
CA LEU A 43 -4.99 2.81 -5.83
C LEU A 43 -4.37 3.86 -6.76
N LEU A 44 -4.11 3.49 -8.01
CA LEU A 44 -3.53 4.39 -9.01
C LEU A 44 -4.48 5.50 -9.45
N GLY A 45 -5.79 5.26 -9.41
CA GLY A 45 -6.84 6.22 -9.78
C GLY A 45 -7.42 6.99 -8.61
N LEU A 46 -6.94 6.81 -7.37
CA LEU A 46 -7.47 7.48 -6.18
C LEU A 46 -7.18 8.98 -6.21
N ARG A 47 -8.23 9.81 -6.28
CA ARG A 47 -8.15 11.26 -6.50
C ARG A 47 -8.06 12.01 -5.18
N ILE A 48 -6.90 11.99 -4.53
CA ILE A 48 -6.64 12.58 -3.22
C ILE A 48 -5.53 13.64 -3.20
N PHE A 49 -5.07 14.05 -4.36
CA PHE A 49 -4.16 15.19 -4.50
C PHE A 49 -4.92 16.41 -5.00
N GLU A 50 -4.54 17.56 -4.48
CA GLU A 50 -5.24 18.81 -4.72
C GLU A 50 -5.00 19.35 -6.14
N ASP A 51 -6.05 19.95 -6.70
CA ASP A 51 -6.00 20.77 -7.91
C ASP A 51 -5.73 22.25 -7.55
N ASP A 52 -5.70 23.10 -8.56
CA ASP A 52 -5.45 24.53 -8.43
C ASP A 52 -6.53 25.29 -7.62
N THR A 53 -7.65 24.60 -7.28
CA THR A 53 -8.72 25.12 -6.44
C THR A 53 -8.70 24.52 -5.02
N ASN A 54 -7.63 23.83 -4.65
CA ASN A 54 -7.46 23.10 -3.38
C ASN A 54 -8.52 22.00 -3.15
N LYS A 55 -9.01 21.38 -4.22
CA LYS A 55 -9.92 20.24 -4.14
C LYS A 55 -9.18 18.94 -4.51
N MET A 56 -9.45 17.87 -3.77
CA MET A 56 -8.95 16.53 -4.08
C MET A 56 -9.50 16.07 -5.43
N ASN A 57 -8.70 16.16 -6.46
CA ASN A 57 -9.10 15.96 -7.85
C ASN A 57 -8.11 15.17 -8.69
N TYR A 58 -6.84 15.14 -8.33
CA TYR A 58 -5.81 14.41 -9.02
C TYR A 58 -5.43 13.11 -8.31
N SER A 59 -5.12 12.09 -9.11
CA SER A 59 -4.52 10.84 -8.65
C SER A 59 -3.00 10.94 -8.56
N VAL A 60 -2.38 9.92 -7.95
CA VAL A 60 -0.91 9.77 -7.95
C VAL A 60 -0.37 9.66 -9.37
N SER A 61 -1.12 9.01 -10.28
CA SER A 61 -0.76 8.87 -11.70
C SER A 61 -0.82 10.20 -12.44
N ASP A 62 -1.86 11.03 -12.21
CA ASP A 62 -1.99 12.35 -12.84
C ASP A 62 -0.83 13.27 -12.44
N LYS A 63 -0.45 13.23 -11.18
CA LYS A 63 0.64 14.05 -10.63
C LYS A 63 2.04 13.49 -10.92
N LYS A 64 2.13 12.24 -11.37
CA LYS A 64 3.39 11.49 -11.55
C LYS A 64 4.24 11.48 -10.26
N PHE A 65 3.58 11.36 -9.12
CA PHE A 65 4.21 11.24 -7.81
C PHE A 65 4.65 9.81 -7.56
N ASP A 66 5.30 9.56 -6.43
CA ASP A 66 5.95 8.29 -6.12
C ASP A 66 5.04 7.32 -5.37
N LEU A 67 5.41 6.05 -5.36
CA LEU A 67 4.78 4.99 -4.55
C LEU A 67 5.82 4.29 -3.67
N LEU A 68 5.52 4.14 -2.38
CA LEU A 68 6.24 3.23 -1.47
C LEU A 68 5.30 2.11 -1.07
N ILE A 69 5.63 0.86 -1.41
CA ILE A 69 4.78 -0.32 -1.17
C ILE A 69 5.40 -1.19 -0.09
N ILE A 70 4.66 -1.37 1.01
CA ILE A 70 5.08 -2.13 2.19
C ILE A 70 4.12 -3.29 2.42
N SER A 71 4.64 -4.51 2.53
CA SER A 71 3.83 -5.67 2.93
C SER A 71 3.43 -5.57 4.40
N GLN A 72 2.12 -5.79 4.71
CA GLN A 72 1.58 -5.59 6.04
C GLN A 72 0.42 -6.57 6.35
N PHE A 73 0.74 -7.76 6.83
CA PHE A 73 -0.28 -8.77 7.17
C PHE A 73 -1.12 -8.40 8.41
N THR A 74 -0.59 -7.54 9.29
CA THR A 74 -1.29 -7.12 10.51
C THR A 74 -2.52 -6.25 10.25
N LEU A 75 -2.75 -5.82 8.99
CA LEU A 75 -4.03 -5.23 8.56
C LEU A 75 -5.22 -6.19 8.79
N PHE A 76 -4.97 -7.50 8.86
CA PHE A 76 -5.97 -8.53 9.19
C PHE A 76 -6.07 -8.83 10.69
N GLY A 77 -5.52 -7.97 11.54
CA GLY A 77 -5.57 -8.14 13.00
C GLY A 77 -6.99 -8.13 13.54
N SER A 78 -7.41 -9.23 14.18
CA SER A 78 -8.72 -9.36 14.83
C SER A 78 -8.57 -9.41 16.35
N LEU A 79 -9.30 -8.53 17.04
CA LEU A 79 -9.36 -8.43 18.51
C LEU A 79 -10.65 -9.05 19.08
N LYS A 80 -11.39 -9.87 18.30
CA LYS A 80 -12.67 -10.48 18.73
C LYS A 80 -12.56 -11.34 19.99
N LYS A 81 -11.37 -11.87 20.31
CA LYS A 81 -11.13 -12.77 21.45
C LYS A 81 -10.18 -12.19 22.49
N GLY A 82 -10.21 -10.88 22.71
CA GLY A 82 -9.40 -10.21 23.72
C GLY A 82 -8.38 -9.24 23.10
N PHE A 83 -7.37 -8.84 23.88
CA PHE A 83 -6.43 -7.79 23.51
C PHE A 83 -5.22 -8.26 22.66
N ARG A 84 -5.01 -9.57 22.55
CA ARG A 84 -3.99 -10.13 21.65
C ARG A 84 -4.58 -10.31 20.27
N PRO A 85 -4.08 -9.63 19.23
CA PRO A 85 -4.60 -9.77 17.89
C PRO A 85 -4.33 -11.17 17.32
N SER A 86 -5.27 -11.69 16.55
CA SER A 86 -5.10 -12.88 15.72
C SER A 86 -5.13 -12.49 14.24
N PHE A 87 -4.37 -13.19 13.41
CA PHE A 87 -4.21 -12.90 11.99
C PHE A 87 -4.69 -14.05 11.10
N ASN A 88 -5.67 -14.80 11.55
CA ASN A 88 -6.15 -16.04 10.89
C ASN A 88 -6.74 -15.81 9.48
N GLN A 89 -7.06 -14.55 9.13
CA GLN A 89 -7.60 -14.22 7.81
C GLN A 89 -6.49 -13.83 6.81
N ALA A 90 -5.29 -13.55 7.28
CA ALA A 90 -4.17 -13.29 6.41
C ALA A 90 -3.78 -14.55 5.62
N ALA A 91 -3.35 -14.37 4.37
CA ALA A 91 -2.76 -15.44 3.59
C ALA A 91 -1.50 -16.01 4.28
N SER A 92 -1.18 -17.27 4.00
CA SER A 92 0.09 -17.85 4.45
C SER A 92 1.27 -17.06 3.89
N THR A 93 2.41 -17.12 4.57
CA THR A 93 3.62 -16.37 4.16
C THR A 93 3.98 -16.63 2.71
N GLU A 94 3.93 -17.88 2.25
CA GLU A 94 4.25 -18.27 0.88
C GLU A 94 3.27 -17.65 -0.13
N VAL A 95 1.96 -17.73 0.15
CA VAL A 95 0.92 -17.18 -0.72
C VAL A 95 1.00 -15.66 -0.75
N ALA A 96 1.17 -15.02 0.41
CA ALA A 96 1.31 -13.57 0.52
C ALA A 96 2.57 -13.05 -0.21
N TYR A 97 3.69 -13.78 -0.13
CA TYR A 97 4.91 -13.47 -0.87
C TYR A 97 4.67 -13.41 -2.39
N ARG A 98 4.06 -14.44 -2.95
CA ARG A 98 3.74 -14.48 -4.39
C ARG A 98 2.81 -13.35 -4.79
N LYS A 99 1.72 -13.13 -4.03
CA LYS A 99 0.73 -12.07 -4.30
C LYS A 99 1.34 -10.67 -4.17
N TYR A 100 2.26 -10.45 -3.25
CA TYR A 100 2.94 -9.18 -3.07
C TYR A 100 3.76 -8.80 -4.32
N TYR A 101 4.59 -9.70 -4.80
CA TYR A 101 5.40 -9.42 -5.99
C TYR A 101 4.58 -9.39 -7.28
N GLU A 102 3.49 -10.16 -7.35
CA GLU A 102 2.55 -10.05 -8.47
C GLU A 102 1.82 -8.71 -8.46
N PHE A 103 1.37 -8.24 -7.31
CA PHE A 103 0.77 -6.92 -7.15
C PHE A 103 1.72 -5.79 -7.58
N ILE A 104 2.98 -5.85 -7.15
CA ILE A 104 4.02 -4.89 -7.59
C ILE A 104 4.20 -4.95 -9.10
N LYS A 105 4.26 -6.13 -9.69
CA LYS A 105 4.37 -6.31 -11.15
C LYS A 105 3.18 -5.69 -11.89
N ILE A 106 1.96 -5.87 -11.39
CA ILE A 106 0.75 -5.26 -11.94
C ILE A 106 0.86 -3.72 -11.88
N ILE A 107 1.24 -3.16 -10.73
CA ILE A 107 1.43 -1.71 -10.59
C ILE A 107 2.51 -1.20 -11.55
N ASN A 108 3.66 -1.85 -11.62
CA ASN A 108 4.75 -1.48 -12.53
C ASN A 108 4.32 -1.46 -14.01
N SER A 109 3.38 -2.32 -14.41
CA SER A 109 2.87 -2.37 -15.78
C SER A 109 1.92 -1.22 -16.13
N GLN A 110 1.37 -0.52 -15.12
CA GLN A 110 0.32 0.49 -15.28
C GLN A 110 0.76 1.90 -14.84
N PHE A 111 1.85 2.00 -14.09
CA PHE A 111 2.29 3.24 -13.48
C PHE A 111 3.61 3.75 -14.07
N ILE A 112 3.63 5.03 -14.43
CA ILE A 112 4.82 5.71 -14.96
C ILE A 112 5.31 6.70 -13.90
N GLY A 113 5.95 6.17 -12.85
CA GLY A 113 6.51 6.95 -11.76
C GLY A 113 7.54 6.12 -11.01
N HIS A 114 8.15 6.70 -10.01
CA HIS A 114 9.07 5.96 -9.14
C HIS A 114 8.30 5.08 -8.18
N ILE A 115 8.67 3.80 -8.10
CA ILE A 115 8.15 2.83 -7.13
C ILE A 115 9.30 2.36 -6.27
N ALA A 116 9.19 2.54 -4.96
CA ALA A 116 10.05 1.95 -3.97
C ALA A 116 9.30 0.87 -3.20
N GLU A 117 10.01 -0.11 -2.70
CA GLU A 117 9.46 -1.27 -2.00
C GLU A 117 10.16 -1.47 -0.66
N GLY A 118 9.41 -2.06 0.30
CA GLY A 118 10.02 -2.70 1.46
C GLY A 118 10.54 -4.09 1.13
N GLU A 119 11.13 -4.76 2.11
CA GLU A 119 11.54 -6.16 1.99
C GLU A 119 10.50 -7.07 2.65
N PHE A 120 9.88 -7.95 1.87
CA PHE A 120 8.86 -8.86 2.37
C PHE A 120 9.41 -9.77 3.47
N GLY A 121 8.66 -9.85 4.59
CA GLY A 121 8.98 -10.72 5.72
C GLY A 121 10.12 -10.24 6.63
N LYS A 122 10.68 -9.06 6.37
CA LYS A 122 11.68 -8.44 7.24
C LYS A 122 11.04 -7.52 8.27
N ASP A 123 11.78 -7.27 9.34
CA ASP A 123 11.46 -6.17 10.26
C ASP A 123 11.85 -4.85 9.60
N MET A 124 10.87 -3.95 9.47
CA MET A 124 11.01 -2.70 8.73
C MET A 124 10.72 -1.51 9.63
N GLN A 125 11.59 -0.50 9.58
CA GLN A 125 11.36 0.81 10.16
C GLN A 125 10.93 1.78 9.07
N ILE A 126 9.69 2.25 9.14
CA ILE A 126 9.11 3.17 8.18
C ILE A 126 9.06 4.57 8.78
N SER A 127 9.56 5.55 8.04
CA SER A 127 9.46 6.97 8.35
C SER A 127 8.66 7.67 7.28
N SER A 128 7.67 8.50 7.66
CA SER A 128 6.90 9.31 6.72
C SER A 128 6.61 10.69 7.27
N ILE A 129 6.40 11.63 6.37
CA ILE A 129 5.77 12.91 6.66
C ILE A 129 4.41 12.87 5.96
N ASP A 130 3.36 12.66 6.75
CA ASP A 130 2.01 12.59 6.23
C ASP A 130 1.52 13.99 5.84
N ASP A 131 0.87 14.05 4.67
CA ASP A 131 0.33 15.28 4.11
C ASP A 131 -1.17 15.34 4.30
N GLY A 132 -1.61 16.24 5.18
CA GLY A 132 -3.02 16.48 5.44
C GLY A 132 -3.52 16.26 6.88
N PRO A 133 -3.47 15.11 7.58
CA PRO A 133 -3.25 13.77 7.02
C PRO A 133 -4.43 13.29 6.15
N VAL A 134 -4.11 12.52 5.13
CA VAL A 134 -5.10 11.86 4.26
C VAL A 134 -4.75 10.39 4.18
N SER A 135 -5.50 9.56 4.92
CA SER A 135 -5.35 8.10 4.99
C SER A 135 -6.65 7.44 4.55
N ILE A 136 -6.57 6.53 3.59
CA ILE A 136 -7.72 5.84 3.00
C ILE A 136 -7.57 4.34 3.19
N TRP A 137 -8.63 3.70 3.69
CA TRP A 137 -8.73 2.25 3.76
C TRP A 137 -9.41 1.71 2.52
N LEU A 138 -8.81 0.71 1.88
CA LEU A 138 -9.38 0.00 0.74
C LEU A 138 -9.44 -1.50 1.06
N ASP A 139 -10.58 -2.14 0.74
CA ASP A 139 -10.77 -3.58 0.88
C ASP A 139 -11.43 -4.13 -0.39
N SER A 140 -10.74 -5.01 -1.12
CA SER A 140 -11.24 -5.63 -2.35
C SER A 140 -12.47 -6.51 -2.13
N ARG A 141 -12.71 -6.97 -0.89
CA ARG A 141 -13.89 -7.76 -0.52
C ARG A 141 -15.11 -6.91 -0.17
N ASN A 142 -14.90 -5.61 0.05
CA ASN A 142 -15.95 -4.65 0.27
C ASN A 142 -15.82 -3.51 -0.74
N LYS A 143 -16.29 -3.75 -1.97
CA LYS A 143 -16.13 -2.82 -3.12
C LYS A 143 -17.19 -1.71 -3.14
N SER A 144 -17.94 -1.51 -2.06
CA SER A 144 -19.10 -0.58 -1.97
C SER A 144 -18.76 0.81 -1.44
N TYR A 145 -17.49 1.26 -1.57
CA TYR A 145 -17.15 2.63 -1.24
C TYR A 145 -17.49 3.58 -2.40
#